data_2b5ce1288a1b8539e9bcf10c1834fbe7
#
_entry.id   2b5ce1288a1b8539e9bcf10c1834fbe7
#
_cell.length_a   1.000
_cell.length_b   1.000
_cell.length_c   1.000
_cell.angle_alpha   90.00
_cell.angle_beta   90.00
_cell.angle_gamma   90.00
#
_symmetry.space_group_name_H-M   'P 1'
#
loop_
_entity.id
_entity.type
_entity.pdbx_description
1 polymer ?
#
loop_
_entity_poly.entity_id
_entity_poly.type
_entity_poly.pdbx_seq_one_letter_code
_entity_poly.pdbx_strand_id
1 'polypeptide(L)'
;WATEIPTLRCPSDPGFGLPSMGRTNYAVCFGDSSYRTMHGFNRPHLPPSHGTNNSYARHSRAANRGVFVMRGEMKFRDILDGLSNTIAMGEIVTDIGDSDNRTRGRRHPSRNAAQNLMRDNPSLCIDDPTPMVDPTRPQFWAPAANADFDPVWKVRGYCWADSQQRQTGFHTILPPNSPICMPHDSNGPSLMTAGSRHQGGAHVLM
;
A
#
# COMPACT_ATOMS: atom_id res chain seq x y z
N TRP A 1 -21.25 0.69 -0.99
CA TRP A 1 -19.82 1.01 -0.83
C TRP A 1 -19.58 2.50 -0.60
N ALA A 2 -20.57 3.34 -0.85
CA ALA A 2 -20.51 4.78 -0.57
C ALA A 2 -20.83 5.13 0.89
N THR A 3 -21.30 4.16 1.69
CA THR A 3 -21.65 4.40 3.08
C THR A 3 -20.40 4.55 3.93
N GLU A 4 -20.30 5.66 4.64
CA GLU A 4 -19.26 5.87 5.66
C GLU A 4 -19.54 4.98 6.87
N ILE A 5 -18.52 4.30 7.35
CA ILE A 5 -18.56 3.49 8.56
C ILE A 5 -17.76 4.23 9.64
N PRO A 6 -18.41 4.80 10.66
CA PRO A 6 -17.71 5.67 11.63
C PRO A 6 -16.53 4.99 12.32
N THR A 7 -16.63 3.69 12.61
CA THR A 7 -15.54 2.92 13.25
C THR A 7 -14.31 2.73 12.37
N LEU A 8 -14.43 2.95 11.06
CA LEU A 8 -13.31 2.93 10.11
C LEU A 8 -12.72 4.32 9.86
N ARG A 9 -13.17 5.34 10.61
CA ARG A 9 -12.71 6.72 10.44
C ARG A 9 -11.88 7.18 11.62
N CYS A 10 -10.75 7.82 11.33
CA CYS A 10 -9.99 8.57 12.32
C CYS A 10 -10.55 10.00 12.43
N PRO A 11 -10.95 10.46 13.62
CA PRO A 11 -11.50 11.81 13.78
C PRO A 11 -10.53 12.93 13.39
N SER A 12 -9.24 12.67 13.42
CA SER A 12 -8.19 13.64 13.05
C SER A 12 -7.90 13.69 11.54
N ASP A 13 -8.47 12.79 10.75
CA ASP A 13 -8.32 12.80 9.31
C ASP A 13 -9.45 13.63 8.67
N PRO A 14 -9.13 14.75 8.00
CA PRO A 14 -10.14 15.66 7.47
C PRO A 14 -10.84 15.15 6.20
N GLY A 15 -10.38 14.03 5.62
CA GLY A 15 -10.95 13.52 4.39
C GLY A 15 -12.37 12.97 4.57
N PHE A 16 -13.34 13.52 3.85
CA PHE A 16 -14.72 13.00 3.80
C PHE A 16 -15.39 13.31 2.46
N GLY A 17 -16.43 12.54 2.16
CA GLY A 17 -17.26 12.77 0.98
C GLY A 17 -16.57 12.50 -0.36
N LEU A 18 -17.25 13.00 -1.43
CA LEU A 18 -16.79 12.84 -2.81
C LEU A 18 -15.42 13.53 -3.06
N PRO A 19 -14.64 13.00 -4.04
CA PRO A 19 -14.98 11.95 -4.99
C PRO A 19 -14.83 10.52 -4.45
N SER A 20 -14.43 10.34 -3.21
CA SER A 20 -14.29 9.01 -2.60
C SER A 20 -15.65 8.37 -2.32
N MET A 21 -15.63 7.06 -2.21
CA MET A 21 -16.73 6.26 -1.65
C MET A 21 -16.65 6.24 -0.11
N GLY A 22 -17.17 5.24 0.57
CA GLY A 22 -17.01 5.11 2.02
C GLY A 22 -15.54 4.98 2.39
N ARG A 23 -14.95 6.00 3.00
CA ARG A 23 -13.52 6.08 3.31
C ARG A 23 -13.13 5.17 4.48
N THR A 24 -11.86 4.81 4.53
CA THR A 24 -11.26 4.14 5.69
C THR A 24 -9.92 4.76 6.05
N ASN A 25 -9.67 4.89 7.35
CA ASN A 25 -8.37 5.24 7.91
C ASN A 25 -7.63 4.01 8.46
N TYR A 26 -8.19 2.82 8.29
CA TYR A 26 -7.55 1.59 8.76
C TYR A 26 -7.36 0.63 7.61
N ALA A 27 -6.18 0.05 7.56
CA ALA A 27 -5.74 -0.85 6.52
C ALA A 27 -5.14 -2.12 7.11
N VAL A 28 -5.14 -3.19 6.33
CA VAL A 28 -4.58 -4.48 6.74
C VAL A 28 -3.08 -4.52 6.48
N CYS A 29 -2.34 -5.22 7.37
CA CYS A 29 -0.90 -5.41 7.24
C CYS A 29 -0.58 -6.63 6.37
N PHE A 30 0.15 -6.41 5.26
CA PHE A 30 0.66 -7.46 4.38
C PHE A 30 2.07 -7.96 4.75
N GLY A 31 2.65 -7.42 5.84
CA GLY A 31 3.98 -7.77 6.31
C GLY A 31 5.09 -6.92 5.71
N ASP A 32 6.28 -7.45 5.71
CA ASP A 32 7.54 -6.76 5.42
C ASP A 32 8.08 -7.04 4.00
N SER A 33 7.22 -7.44 3.08
CA SER A 33 7.58 -7.61 1.67
C SER A 33 6.44 -7.18 0.76
N SER A 34 6.78 -6.47 -0.31
CA SER A 34 5.83 -6.05 -1.34
C SER A 34 5.93 -6.88 -2.63
N TYR A 35 7.02 -7.65 -2.78
CA TYR A 35 7.34 -8.34 -4.04
C TYR A 35 6.36 -9.47 -4.32
N ARG A 36 5.50 -9.30 -5.33
CA ARG A 36 4.51 -10.29 -5.78
C ARG A 36 3.43 -10.69 -4.74
N THR A 37 3.28 -9.94 -3.67
CA THR A 37 2.27 -10.18 -2.63
C THR A 37 0.84 -10.18 -3.18
N MET A 38 0.56 -9.34 -4.16
CA MET A 38 -0.74 -9.22 -4.81
C MET A 38 -1.23 -10.49 -5.52
N HIS A 39 -0.36 -11.45 -5.76
CA HIS A 39 -0.74 -12.69 -6.45
C HIS A 39 -1.31 -13.75 -5.51
N GLY A 40 -1.11 -13.60 -4.21
CA GLY A 40 -1.58 -14.54 -3.19
C GLY A 40 -0.87 -15.89 -3.20
N PHE A 41 -1.26 -16.77 -2.29
CA PHE A 41 -0.68 -18.11 -2.17
C PHE A 41 -1.10 -19.05 -3.28
N ASN A 42 -2.31 -18.92 -3.78
CA ASN A 42 -2.91 -19.78 -4.78
C ASN A 42 -3.27 -18.98 -6.03
N ARG A 43 -2.90 -19.49 -7.17
CA ARG A 43 -3.26 -18.95 -8.48
C ARG A 43 -4.13 -19.92 -9.28
N PRO A 44 -5.24 -20.44 -8.76
CA PRO A 44 -6.06 -21.37 -9.52
C PRO A 44 -6.75 -20.73 -10.74
N HIS A 45 -6.79 -19.39 -10.82
CA HIS A 45 -7.60 -18.66 -11.79
C HIS A 45 -6.81 -17.93 -12.88
N LEU A 46 -5.50 -18.07 -12.94
CA LEU A 46 -4.76 -17.54 -14.09
C LEU A 46 -4.79 -18.55 -15.22
N PRO A 47 -5.11 -18.11 -16.45
CA PRO A 47 -5.10 -19.00 -17.59
C PRO A 47 -3.70 -19.63 -17.78
N PRO A 48 -3.63 -20.84 -18.33
CA PRO A 48 -2.37 -21.56 -18.57
C PRO A 48 -1.32 -20.76 -19.34
N SER A 49 -1.77 -19.76 -20.11
CA SER A 49 -0.90 -18.84 -20.86
C SER A 49 0.00 -17.96 -19.98
N HIS A 50 -0.31 -17.79 -18.69
CA HIS A 50 0.56 -17.11 -17.74
C HIS A 50 1.54 -18.07 -17.05
N GLY A 51 1.63 -19.29 -17.57
CA GLY A 51 2.47 -20.36 -17.07
C GLY A 51 2.09 -20.71 -15.62
N THR A 52 1.95 -21.97 -15.35
CA THR A 52 2.09 -22.56 -14.01
C THR A 52 3.53 -22.32 -13.54
N ASN A 53 3.99 -21.06 -13.64
CA ASN A 53 5.36 -20.77 -13.31
C ASN A 53 5.49 -20.88 -11.80
N ASN A 54 5.94 -22.04 -11.35
CA ASN A 54 6.22 -22.35 -9.95
C ASN A 54 7.03 -21.25 -9.25
N SER A 55 7.76 -20.45 -10.04
CA SER A 55 8.51 -19.32 -9.53
C SER A 55 7.60 -18.19 -9.00
N TYR A 56 6.48 -17.86 -9.66
CA TYR A 56 5.56 -16.82 -9.18
C TYR A 56 4.86 -17.23 -7.89
N ALA A 57 4.35 -18.45 -7.84
CA ALA A 57 3.72 -18.97 -6.63
C ALA A 57 4.72 -19.07 -5.47
N ARG A 58 5.94 -19.51 -5.75
CA ARG A 58 7.02 -19.58 -4.75
C ARG A 58 7.40 -18.21 -4.22
N HIS A 59 7.59 -17.22 -5.10
CA HIS A 59 7.91 -15.85 -4.69
C HIS A 59 6.75 -15.20 -3.92
N SER A 60 5.52 -15.43 -4.36
CA SER A 60 4.34 -14.93 -3.67
C SER A 60 4.22 -15.52 -2.27
N ARG A 61 4.43 -16.84 -2.11
CA ARG A 61 4.43 -17.47 -0.78
C ARG A 61 5.52 -16.94 0.13
N ALA A 62 6.73 -16.75 -0.39
CA ALA A 62 7.85 -16.21 0.38
C ALA A 62 7.64 -14.73 0.78
N ALA A 63 6.90 -13.97 -0.03
CA ALA A 63 6.67 -12.55 0.19
C ALA A 63 5.46 -12.26 1.09
N ASN A 64 4.45 -13.15 1.12
CA ASN A 64 3.26 -12.96 1.96
C ASN A 64 3.55 -13.42 3.40
N ARG A 65 4.11 -12.53 4.20
CA ARG A 65 4.53 -12.79 5.59
C ARG A 65 3.66 -12.05 6.62
N GLY A 66 2.67 -11.30 6.19
CA GLY A 66 1.70 -10.66 7.07
C GLY A 66 0.55 -11.58 7.46
N VAL A 67 -0.26 -11.12 8.42
CA VAL A 67 -1.48 -11.82 8.84
C VAL A 67 -2.51 -11.86 7.72
N PHE A 68 -2.54 -10.84 6.89
CA PHE A 68 -3.44 -10.78 5.75
C PHE A 68 -2.68 -11.12 4.47
N VAL A 69 -3.25 -12.00 3.70
CA VAL A 69 -2.69 -12.48 2.45
C VAL A 69 -3.69 -12.27 1.33
N MET A 70 -3.26 -11.61 0.27
CA MET A 70 -4.10 -11.44 -0.91
C MET A 70 -4.53 -12.79 -1.46
N ARG A 71 -5.84 -12.95 -1.70
CA ARG A 71 -6.41 -14.18 -2.28
C ARG A 71 -6.03 -15.47 -1.53
N GLY A 72 -5.82 -15.36 -0.25
CA GLY A 72 -5.48 -16.47 0.64
C GLY A 72 -6.27 -16.39 1.94
N GLU A 73 -6.34 -17.50 2.62
CA GLU A 73 -6.94 -17.61 3.95
C GLU A 73 -5.83 -17.87 4.97
N MET A 74 -5.87 -17.13 6.07
CA MET A 74 -5.00 -17.33 7.22
C MET A 74 -5.86 -17.64 8.43
N LYS A 75 -5.41 -18.57 9.25
CA LYS A 75 -6.06 -18.94 10.52
C LYS A 75 -5.19 -18.46 11.67
N PHE A 76 -5.77 -18.22 12.83
CA PHE A 76 -5.00 -17.81 14.03
C PHE A 76 -3.85 -18.75 14.36
N ARG A 77 -4.00 -20.04 14.11
CA ARG A 77 -2.95 -21.05 14.29
C ARG A 77 -1.73 -20.88 13.35
N ASP A 78 -1.90 -20.11 12.28
CA ASP A 78 -0.85 -19.86 11.28
C ASP A 78 0.03 -18.67 11.68
N ILE A 79 -0.35 -17.94 12.75
CA ILE A 79 0.39 -16.81 13.32
C ILE A 79 1.34 -17.36 14.39
N LEU A 80 2.53 -17.75 13.95
CA LEU A 80 3.48 -18.48 14.80
C LEU A 80 4.16 -17.60 15.86
N ASP A 81 4.29 -16.30 15.59
CA ASP A 81 4.93 -15.34 16.50
C ASP A 81 4.01 -14.87 17.64
N GLY A 82 2.75 -15.33 17.62
CA GLY A 82 1.72 -14.94 18.57
C GLY A 82 0.97 -13.67 18.17
N LEU A 83 -0.31 -13.63 18.54
CA LEU A 83 -1.22 -12.53 18.16
C LEU A 83 -0.76 -11.17 18.70
N SER A 84 -0.19 -11.14 19.90
CA SER A 84 0.29 -9.93 20.54
C SER A 84 1.62 -9.40 20.00
N ASN A 85 2.27 -10.13 19.11
CA ASN A 85 3.55 -9.75 18.49
C ASN A 85 3.42 -9.51 16.99
N THR A 86 2.20 -9.59 16.45
CA THR A 86 1.97 -9.51 15.01
C THR A 86 1.01 -8.38 14.68
N ILE A 87 1.46 -7.43 13.86
CA ILE A 87 0.62 -6.32 13.42
C ILE A 87 -0.46 -6.84 12.46
N ALA A 88 -1.71 -6.69 12.85
CA ALA A 88 -2.86 -7.06 12.03
C ALA A 88 -3.33 -5.89 11.16
N MET A 89 -3.59 -4.74 11.76
CA MET A 89 -4.08 -3.56 11.06
C MET A 89 -3.29 -2.33 11.48
N GLY A 90 -3.36 -1.27 10.69
CA GLY A 90 -2.74 0.00 11.03
C GLY A 90 -3.48 1.18 10.41
N GLU A 91 -3.18 2.33 10.95
CA GLU A 91 -3.73 3.60 10.51
C GLU A 91 -3.14 4.02 9.16
N ILE A 92 -3.96 4.61 8.32
CA ILE A 92 -3.58 5.22 7.05
C ILE A 92 -4.21 6.59 6.91
N VAL A 93 -3.52 7.48 6.21
CA VAL A 93 -4.04 8.81 5.84
C VAL A 93 -4.88 8.69 4.58
N THR A 94 -6.05 9.33 4.54
CA THR A 94 -6.87 9.39 3.33
C THR A 94 -6.50 10.57 2.45
N ASP A 95 -6.60 10.39 1.13
CA ASP A 95 -6.31 11.44 0.17
C ASP A 95 -7.36 12.55 0.22
N ILE A 96 -6.90 13.80 0.23
CA ILE A 96 -7.74 15.00 0.18
C ILE A 96 -7.46 15.85 -1.07
N GLY A 97 -6.70 15.33 -2.02
CA GLY A 97 -6.37 16.00 -3.28
C GLY A 97 -5.21 16.99 -3.20
N ASP A 98 -4.43 16.96 -2.13
CA ASP A 98 -3.35 17.91 -1.85
C ASP A 98 -1.96 17.43 -2.33
N SER A 99 -1.90 16.28 -3.00
CA SER A 99 -0.63 15.65 -3.44
C SER A 99 0.28 15.22 -2.30
N ASP A 100 -0.27 14.97 -1.11
CA ASP A 100 0.45 14.36 0.01
C ASP A 100 1.01 13.00 -0.41
N ASN A 101 2.30 12.81 -0.23
CA ASN A 101 3.00 11.61 -0.70
C ASN A 101 2.68 10.35 0.11
N ARG A 102 1.95 10.48 1.22
CA ARG A 102 1.45 9.38 2.05
C ARG A 102 0.09 8.84 1.56
N THR A 103 -0.60 9.58 0.69
CA THR A 103 -1.98 9.31 0.30
C THR A 103 -2.15 8.96 -1.15
N ARG A 104 -1.34 9.56 -2.02
CA ARG A 104 -1.42 9.37 -3.47
C ARG A 104 -0.11 8.79 -3.99
N GLY A 105 -0.19 7.57 -4.51
CA GLY A 105 0.97 6.92 -5.07
C GLY A 105 1.45 7.58 -6.35
N ARG A 106 2.75 7.81 -6.45
CA ARG A 106 3.41 8.25 -7.66
C ARG A 106 4.09 7.08 -8.34
N ARG A 107 3.92 6.98 -9.65
CA ARG A 107 4.57 5.95 -10.45
C ARG A 107 6.00 6.33 -10.74
N HIS A 108 6.90 5.39 -10.56
CA HIS A 108 8.28 5.59 -10.92
C HIS A 108 8.45 5.68 -12.45
N PRO A 109 9.25 6.62 -12.99
CA PRO A 109 9.43 6.78 -14.44
C PRO A 109 9.90 5.50 -15.15
N SER A 110 10.76 4.72 -14.54
CA SER A 110 11.28 3.46 -15.08
C SER A 110 10.34 2.27 -14.83
N ARG A 111 9.12 2.33 -15.35
CA ARG A 111 8.02 1.40 -15.07
C ARG A 111 8.38 -0.09 -15.15
N ASN A 112 9.11 -0.50 -16.20
CA ASN A 112 9.38 -1.91 -16.44
C ASN A 112 10.47 -2.50 -15.52
N ALA A 113 11.42 -1.69 -15.12
CA ALA A 113 12.49 -2.09 -14.21
C ALA A 113 12.10 -1.92 -12.73
N ALA A 114 11.16 -1.04 -12.45
CA ALA A 114 10.85 -0.58 -11.09
C ALA A 114 10.41 -1.70 -10.14
N GLN A 115 9.77 -2.78 -10.60
CA GLN A 115 9.41 -3.89 -9.73
C GLN A 115 10.61 -4.58 -9.09
N ASN A 116 11.67 -4.80 -9.88
CA ASN A 116 12.91 -5.38 -9.36
C ASN A 116 13.70 -4.34 -8.57
N LEU A 117 13.74 -3.09 -9.05
CA LEU A 117 14.41 -2.00 -8.35
C LEU A 117 13.81 -1.77 -6.96
N MET A 118 12.48 -1.78 -6.81
CA MET A 118 11.82 -1.63 -5.51
C MET A 118 12.04 -2.82 -4.58
N ARG A 119 12.23 -4.03 -5.11
CA ARG A 119 12.63 -5.18 -4.31
C ARG A 119 14.03 -4.98 -3.74
N ASP A 120 14.92 -4.45 -4.56
CA ASP A 120 16.33 -4.30 -4.23
C ASP A 120 16.62 -2.98 -3.46
N ASN A 121 15.82 -1.93 -3.72
CA ASN A 121 15.84 -0.66 -3.00
C ASN A 121 14.41 -0.19 -2.67
N PRO A 122 13.91 -0.45 -1.45
CA PRO A 122 12.58 0.00 -1.02
C PRO A 122 12.42 1.52 -0.97
N SER A 123 13.49 2.29 -0.81
CA SER A 123 13.46 3.76 -0.79
C SER A 123 13.60 4.40 -2.17
N LEU A 124 13.47 3.62 -3.24
CA LEU A 124 13.70 4.06 -4.62
C LEU A 124 13.04 5.41 -4.98
N CYS A 125 11.80 5.64 -4.53
CA CYS A 125 11.11 6.89 -4.82
C CYS A 125 11.63 8.10 -4.02
N ILE A 126 12.40 7.85 -2.97
CA ILE A 126 13.04 8.87 -2.14
C ILE A 126 14.46 9.13 -2.68
N ASP A 127 15.16 8.06 -3.05
CA ASP A 127 16.57 8.08 -3.44
C ASP A 127 16.78 8.36 -4.94
N ASP A 128 15.71 8.47 -5.74
CA ASP A 128 15.80 8.75 -7.16
C ASP A 128 16.52 10.09 -7.40
N PRO A 129 17.54 10.13 -8.30
CA PRO A 129 18.26 11.36 -8.64
C PRO A 129 17.34 12.43 -9.25
N THR A 130 16.20 12.04 -9.80
CA THR A 130 15.14 12.99 -10.17
C THR A 130 14.24 13.15 -8.96
N PRO A 131 14.28 14.27 -8.22
CA PRO A 131 13.56 14.39 -6.98
C PRO A 131 12.05 14.20 -7.20
N MET A 132 11.55 13.08 -6.68
CA MET A 132 10.11 12.79 -6.71
C MET A 132 9.39 13.52 -5.57
N VAL A 133 10.07 13.73 -4.46
CA VAL A 133 9.57 14.46 -3.29
C VAL A 133 9.98 15.93 -3.40
N ASP A 134 9.07 16.84 -3.02
CA ASP A 134 9.36 18.28 -2.97
C ASP A 134 10.43 18.58 -1.91
N PRO A 135 11.60 19.09 -2.28
CA PRO A 135 12.69 19.32 -1.32
C PRO A 135 12.39 20.40 -0.29
N THR A 136 11.44 21.29 -0.56
CA THR A 136 11.02 22.35 0.37
C THR A 136 9.83 21.93 1.24
N ARG A 137 9.07 20.96 0.80
CA ARG A 137 7.89 20.39 1.46
C ARG A 137 7.90 18.87 1.38
N PRO A 138 8.73 18.18 2.16
CA PRO A 138 9.01 16.76 2.01
C PRO A 138 7.80 15.84 2.21
N GLN A 139 6.68 16.38 2.68
CA GLN A 139 5.40 15.68 2.77
C GLN A 139 4.66 15.61 1.43
N PHE A 140 5.09 16.36 0.42
CA PHE A 140 4.39 16.43 -0.86
C PHE A 140 5.27 15.94 -2.00
N TRP A 141 4.60 15.47 -3.05
CA TRP A 141 5.28 15.17 -4.30
C TRP A 141 5.74 16.46 -5.00
N ALA A 142 6.92 16.43 -5.57
CA ALA A 142 7.41 17.53 -6.38
C ALA A 142 6.49 17.76 -7.59
N PRO A 143 6.21 19.03 -7.96
CA PRO A 143 5.41 19.39 -9.13
C PRO A 143 6.20 19.17 -10.43
N ALA A 144 6.63 17.94 -10.71
CA ALA A 144 7.33 17.61 -11.94
C ALA A 144 6.31 17.40 -13.08
N ALA A 145 6.60 17.95 -14.26
CA ALA A 145 5.72 17.94 -15.42
C ALA A 145 5.29 16.55 -15.91
N ASN A 146 6.01 15.50 -15.52
CA ASN A 146 5.75 14.11 -15.91
C ASN A 146 5.31 13.23 -14.73
N ALA A 147 4.75 13.81 -13.70
CA ALA A 147 4.26 13.04 -12.56
C ALA A 147 3.02 12.24 -12.94
N ASP A 148 3.20 10.96 -13.11
CA ASP A 148 2.14 10.01 -13.41
C ASP A 148 1.51 9.55 -12.07
N PHE A 149 0.51 10.28 -11.62
CA PHE A 149 -0.23 9.95 -10.41
C PHE A 149 -1.30 8.90 -10.67
N ASP A 150 -1.60 8.14 -9.65
CA ASP A 150 -2.82 7.34 -9.65
C ASP A 150 -4.06 8.25 -9.77
N PRO A 151 -5.07 7.81 -10.53
CA PRO A 151 -6.33 8.53 -10.59
C PRO A 151 -7.00 8.57 -9.21
N VAL A 152 -7.81 9.59 -8.97
CA VAL A 152 -8.45 9.87 -7.67
C VAL A 152 -9.24 8.70 -7.07
N TRP A 153 -9.75 7.80 -7.90
CA TRP A 153 -10.46 6.61 -7.44
C TRP A 153 -9.54 5.44 -7.07
N LYS A 154 -8.24 5.65 -7.10
CA LYS A 154 -7.20 4.66 -6.75
C LYS A 154 -6.33 5.09 -5.57
N VAL A 155 -6.70 6.11 -4.85
CA VAL A 155 -5.93 6.66 -3.73
C VAL A 155 -6.18 5.92 -2.41
N ARG A 156 -5.35 6.18 -1.43
CA ARG A 156 -5.43 5.58 -0.09
C ARG A 156 -6.78 5.85 0.57
N GLY A 157 -7.34 4.80 1.16
CA GLY A 157 -8.57 4.90 1.93
C GLY A 157 -9.81 5.34 1.14
N TYR A 158 -9.75 5.30 -0.19
CA TYR A 158 -10.84 5.73 -1.06
C TYR A 158 -12.14 4.95 -0.85
N CYS A 159 -12.03 3.65 -0.60
CA CYS A 159 -13.17 2.77 -0.38
C CYS A 159 -12.80 1.65 0.59
N TRP A 160 -13.53 1.54 1.70
CA TRP A 160 -13.30 0.49 2.70
C TRP A 160 -13.55 -0.92 2.16
N ALA A 161 -14.41 -1.05 1.16
CA ALA A 161 -14.75 -2.34 0.56
C ALA A 161 -13.78 -2.77 -0.56
N ASP A 162 -12.81 -1.95 -0.93
CA ASP A 162 -11.82 -2.32 -1.94
C ASP A 162 -10.65 -3.05 -1.30
N SER A 163 -10.41 -4.28 -1.71
CA SER A 163 -9.31 -5.11 -1.22
C SER A 163 -7.97 -4.85 -1.91
N GLN A 164 -7.87 -3.82 -2.74
CA GLN A 164 -6.61 -3.52 -3.41
C GLN A 164 -5.59 -2.97 -2.40
N GLN A 165 -4.40 -3.55 -2.43
CA GLN A 165 -3.29 -3.26 -1.52
C GLN A 165 -3.02 -1.75 -1.34
N ARG A 166 -3.12 -0.97 -2.39
CA ARG A 166 -2.90 0.48 -2.34
C ARG A 166 -3.99 1.26 -1.61
N GLN A 167 -5.23 0.76 -1.58
CA GLN A 167 -6.35 1.45 -0.92
C GLN A 167 -6.48 1.09 0.56
N THR A 168 -6.39 -0.19 0.86
CA THR A 168 -6.71 -0.73 2.18
C THR A 168 -5.61 -1.63 2.76
N GLY A 169 -4.39 -1.55 2.24
CA GLY A 169 -3.26 -2.33 2.71
C GLY A 169 -2.02 -1.49 3.02
N PHE A 170 -1.11 -2.03 3.83
CA PHE A 170 0.22 -1.46 4.05
C PHE A 170 1.26 -2.54 4.32
N HIS A 171 2.52 -2.13 4.24
CA HIS A 171 3.70 -2.94 4.56
C HIS A 171 4.51 -2.29 5.67
N THR A 172 5.28 -3.11 6.37
CA THR A 172 6.21 -2.68 7.42
C THR A 172 7.66 -2.54 6.91
N ILE A 173 7.83 -2.25 5.61
CA ILE A 173 9.15 -2.14 4.96
C ILE A 173 9.80 -0.79 5.26
N LEU A 174 9.03 0.29 5.16
CA LEU A 174 9.48 1.65 5.45
C LEU A 174 8.82 2.18 6.72
N PRO A 175 9.44 3.15 7.39
CA PRO A 175 8.84 3.79 8.56
C PRO A 175 7.45 4.36 8.28
N PRO A 176 6.59 4.49 9.29
CA PRO A 176 5.30 5.18 9.15
C PRO A 176 5.48 6.58 8.57
N ASN A 177 4.50 7.02 7.80
CA ASN A 177 4.50 8.31 7.11
C ASN A 177 5.54 8.47 6.00
N SER A 178 6.21 7.40 5.56
CA SER A 178 7.05 7.44 4.36
C SER A 178 6.23 7.59 3.09
N PRO A 179 6.80 8.16 2.02
CA PRO A 179 6.14 8.29 0.72
C PRO A 179 5.70 6.96 0.14
N ILE A 180 4.54 6.95 -0.50
CA ILE A 180 4.03 5.79 -1.22
C ILE A 180 4.72 5.68 -2.58
N CYS A 181 5.40 4.60 -2.83
CA CYS A 181 6.11 4.34 -4.07
C CYS A 181 5.45 3.24 -4.89
N MET A 182 5.23 3.51 -6.18
CA MET A 182 4.62 2.56 -7.10
C MET A 182 5.48 2.37 -8.33
N PRO A 183 5.84 1.13 -8.69
CA PRO A 183 6.63 0.90 -9.89
C PRO A 183 5.79 0.97 -11.16
N HIS A 184 4.53 0.58 -11.06
CA HIS A 184 3.63 0.42 -12.19
C HIS A 184 2.22 0.86 -11.82
N ASP A 185 1.26 0.63 -12.70
CA ASP A 185 -0.14 0.87 -12.36
C ASP A 185 -0.67 -0.12 -11.30
N SER A 186 -1.93 -0.01 -11.03
CA SER A 186 -2.71 -0.57 -9.93
C SER A 186 -2.48 -2.02 -9.52
N ASN A 187 -1.87 -2.81 -10.37
CA ASN A 187 -1.72 -4.25 -10.15
C ASN A 187 -0.26 -4.66 -9.88
N GLY A 188 0.64 -3.70 -9.76
CA GLY A 188 2.05 -3.95 -9.45
C GLY A 188 2.34 -4.00 -7.95
N PRO A 189 3.49 -4.53 -7.54
CA PRO A 189 3.97 -4.38 -6.18
C PRO A 189 4.12 -2.89 -5.88
N SER A 190 3.58 -2.46 -4.76
CA SER A 190 3.63 -1.08 -4.30
C SER A 190 4.15 -1.04 -2.89
N LEU A 191 4.93 -0.02 -2.55
CA LEU A 191 5.34 0.25 -1.18
C LEU A 191 4.31 1.16 -0.54
N MET A 192 3.46 0.57 0.28
CA MET A 192 2.43 1.25 1.04
C MET A 192 2.83 1.24 2.50
N THR A 193 2.96 2.39 3.11
CA THR A 193 3.33 2.51 4.53
C THR A 193 2.10 2.78 5.39
N ALA A 194 2.16 2.44 6.67
CA ALA A 194 1.24 2.99 7.65
C ALA A 194 1.43 4.51 7.70
N GLY A 195 0.40 5.25 8.02
CA GLY A 195 0.50 6.71 8.07
C GLY A 195 -0.63 7.32 8.87
N SER A 196 -0.34 8.46 9.48
CA SER A 196 -1.30 9.15 10.33
C SER A 196 -1.13 10.67 10.21
N ARG A 197 -2.19 11.40 10.54
CA ARG A 197 -2.11 12.84 10.78
C ARG A 197 -1.76 13.19 12.22
N HIS A 198 -1.67 12.19 13.08
CA HIS A 198 -1.15 12.38 14.44
C HIS A 198 0.37 12.60 14.42
N GLN A 199 0.87 13.38 15.38
CA GLN A 199 2.30 13.51 15.57
C GLN A 199 2.90 12.22 16.13
N GLY A 200 4.08 11.85 15.63
CA GLY A 200 4.89 10.77 16.22
C GLY A 200 4.70 9.37 15.63
N GLY A 201 3.72 9.15 14.75
CA GLY A 201 3.58 7.82 14.11
C GLY A 201 2.18 7.44 13.72
N ALA A 202 1.96 6.17 13.46
CA ALA A 202 0.66 5.59 13.13
C ALA A 202 0.28 4.54 14.16
N HIS A 203 -0.99 4.49 14.54
CA HIS A 203 -1.50 3.46 15.43
C HIS A 203 -1.60 2.12 14.73
N VAL A 204 -1.33 1.05 15.45
CA VAL A 204 -1.47 -0.32 14.96
C VAL A 204 -2.29 -1.16 15.93
N LEU A 205 -2.98 -2.15 15.39
CA LEU A 205 -3.67 -3.23 16.10
C LEU A 205 -2.80 -4.49 15.95
N MET A 206 -2.50 -5.11 17.07
CA MET A 206 -1.85 -6.42 17.14
C MET A 206 -2.86 -7.49 17.60
#